data_9d68395317148618af3758b47d1c2e0b
#
_entry.id   9d68395317148618af3758b47d1c2e0b
#
_cell.length_a   1.000
_cell.length_b   1.000
_cell.length_c   1.000
_cell.angle_alpha   90.00
_cell.angle_beta   90.00
_cell.angle_gamma   90.00
#
_symmetry.space_group_name_H-M   'P 1'
#
loop_
_entity.id
_entity.type
_entity.pdbx_description
1 polymer ?
#
loop_
_entity_poly.entity_id
_entity_poly.type
_entity_poly.pdbx_seq_one_letter_code
_entity_poly.pdbx_strand_id
1 'polypeptide(L)'
;IPVTCNGGYVMRAWYDIVSLDSSSREIDETGIVQSRTAVRDLIARENRRGIPCARIFLAGFSQGGAVAYLTALTHDEALAGVVALSTYIPCGELLARERTAANRDIAIFAAHGQADDVVSPELGRRARDFLVRHSYRIDWHEYPIPHAVCLEEIHLLAAWLRDRLQ
;
A
#
# COMPACT_ATOMS: atom_id res chain seq x y z
N ILE A 1 15.58 7.57 8.73
CA ILE A 1 16.30 8.13 7.58
C ILE A 1 16.07 9.64 7.50
N PRO A 2 16.93 10.43 6.84
CA PRO A 2 16.61 11.80 6.46
C PRO A 2 15.49 11.82 5.43
N VAL A 3 14.54 12.76 5.55
CA VAL A 3 13.41 12.91 4.62
C VAL A 3 13.56 14.24 3.89
N THR A 4 13.81 14.18 2.58
CA THR A 4 14.21 15.33 1.76
C THR A 4 13.15 16.42 1.72
N CYS A 5 11.88 16.07 1.49
CA CYS A 5 10.77 17.03 1.47
C CYS A 5 10.55 17.74 2.83
N ASN A 6 11.13 17.22 3.89
CA ASN A 6 11.08 17.76 5.26
C ASN A 6 12.40 18.46 5.66
N GLY A 7 13.10 19.03 4.70
CA GLY A 7 14.39 19.72 4.92
C GLY A 7 15.53 18.79 5.38
N GLY A 8 15.46 17.51 5.07
CA GLY A 8 16.44 16.51 5.49
C GLY A 8 16.32 16.10 6.97
N TYR A 9 15.22 16.45 7.63
CA TYR A 9 14.99 16.05 9.02
C TYR A 9 14.97 14.51 9.16
N VAL A 10 15.74 14.00 10.13
CA VAL A 10 15.85 12.55 10.38
C VAL A 10 14.63 12.07 11.15
N MET A 11 13.84 11.22 10.52
CA MET A 11 12.63 10.65 11.11
C MET A 11 12.43 9.18 10.70
N ARG A 12 11.49 8.51 11.33
CA ARG A 12 11.08 7.17 10.90
C ARG A 12 10.30 7.28 9.61
N ALA A 13 10.81 6.69 8.54
CA ALA A 13 10.16 6.63 7.23
C ALA A 13 10.53 5.32 6.55
N TRP A 14 9.68 4.85 5.65
CA TRP A 14 9.92 3.65 4.86
C TRP A 14 10.93 3.90 3.73
N TYR A 15 10.86 5.07 3.09
CA TYR A 15 11.75 5.52 2.03
C TYR A 15 11.77 7.05 1.99
N ASP A 16 12.71 7.64 1.26
CA ASP A 16 12.77 9.09 1.14
C ASP A 16 11.64 9.63 0.26
N ILE A 17 11.07 10.75 0.65
CA ILE A 17 10.14 11.54 -0.17
C ILE A 17 10.88 12.76 -0.65
N VAL A 18 11.27 12.78 -1.92
CA VAL A 18 12.04 13.86 -2.52
C VAL A 18 11.16 15.08 -2.76
N SER A 19 9.93 14.88 -3.21
CA SER A 19 8.96 15.95 -3.46
C SER A 19 7.55 15.55 -3.05
N LEU A 20 6.78 16.52 -2.54
CA LEU A 20 5.34 16.39 -2.25
C LEU A 20 4.47 16.86 -3.43
N ASP A 21 5.04 17.15 -4.60
CA ASP A 21 4.29 17.61 -5.75
C ASP A 21 3.23 16.56 -6.13
N SER A 22 1.97 17.01 -6.23
CA SER A 22 0.82 16.16 -6.54
C SER A 22 0.85 15.60 -7.97
N SER A 23 1.61 16.21 -8.88
CA SER A 23 1.70 15.81 -10.28
C SER A 23 2.80 14.80 -10.58
N SER A 24 3.91 14.86 -9.83
CA SER A 24 5.07 13.98 -10.01
C SER A 24 5.83 13.81 -8.70
N ARG A 25 5.48 12.77 -7.91
CA ARG A 25 6.33 12.38 -6.79
C ARG A 25 7.59 11.72 -7.33
N GLU A 26 8.72 12.37 -7.16
CA GLU A 26 10.00 11.70 -7.33
C GLU A 26 10.20 10.73 -6.15
N ILE A 27 10.35 9.45 -6.48
CA ILE A 27 10.33 8.37 -5.51
C ILE A 27 11.73 7.79 -5.37
N ASP A 28 12.16 7.61 -4.14
CA ASP A 28 13.34 6.82 -3.79
C ASP A 28 13.05 5.33 -4.07
N GLU A 29 13.26 4.90 -5.32
CA GLU A 29 13.03 3.52 -5.73
C GLU A 29 13.92 2.55 -4.96
N THR A 30 15.15 2.95 -4.63
CA THR A 30 16.06 2.12 -3.83
C THR A 30 15.53 1.91 -2.43
N GLY A 31 15.11 2.98 -1.77
CA GLY A 31 14.57 2.91 -0.41
C GLY A 31 13.26 2.11 -0.32
N ILE A 32 12.37 2.25 -1.30
CA ILE A 32 11.13 1.46 -1.28
C ILE A 32 11.38 -0.02 -1.55
N VAL A 33 12.34 -0.38 -2.38
CA VAL A 33 12.75 -1.78 -2.59
C VAL A 33 13.38 -2.38 -1.33
N GLN A 34 14.19 -1.60 -0.60
CA GLN A 34 14.71 -2.02 0.72
C GLN A 34 13.59 -2.24 1.72
N SER A 35 12.61 -1.34 1.76
CA SER A 35 11.43 -1.46 2.63
C SER A 35 10.57 -2.67 2.27
N ARG A 36 10.38 -2.96 0.97
CA ARG A 36 9.75 -4.20 0.50
C ARG A 36 10.47 -5.43 1.04
N THR A 37 11.81 -5.43 0.99
CA THR A 37 12.62 -6.54 1.51
C THR A 37 12.40 -6.73 3.01
N ALA A 38 12.40 -5.65 3.77
CA ALA A 38 12.14 -5.71 5.22
C ALA A 38 10.73 -6.27 5.53
N VAL A 39 9.69 -5.91 4.76
CA VAL A 39 8.36 -6.47 4.93
C VAL A 39 8.30 -7.95 4.53
N ARG A 40 9.00 -8.37 3.47
CA ARG A 40 9.15 -9.80 3.12
C ARG A 40 9.81 -10.60 4.24
N ASP A 41 10.81 -10.04 4.93
CA ASP A 41 11.43 -10.67 6.10
C ASP A 41 10.44 -10.83 7.27
N LEU A 42 9.53 -9.87 7.45
CA LEU A 42 8.44 -9.99 8.43
C LEU A 42 7.47 -11.11 8.06
N ILE A 43 7.06 -11.22 6.80
CA ILE A 43 6.23 -12.34 6.30
C ILE A 43 6.94 -13.68 6.57
N ALA A 44 8.21 -13.79 6.18
CA ALA A 44 9.00 -15.00 6.41
C ALA A 44 9.13 -15.35 7.91
N ARG A 45 9.18 -14.34 8.78
CA ARG A 45 9.15 -14.56 10.24
C ARG A 45 7.82 -15.15 10.70
N GLU A 46 6.69 -14.65 10.20
CA GLU A 46 5.38 -15.21 10.54
C GLU A 46 5.20 -16.63 9.98
N ASN A 47 5.71 -16.90 8.77
CA ASN A 47 5.73 -18.26 8.22
C ASN A 47 6.51 -19.24 9.12
N ARG A 48 7.68 -18.83 9.63
CA ARG A 48 8.43 -19.65 10.61
C ARG A 48 7.69 -19.89 11.93
N ARG A 49 6.71 -19.03 12.27
CA ARG A 49 5.80 -19.20 13.42
C ARG A 49 4.60 -20.08 13.10
N GLY A 50 4.51 -20.60 11.87
CA GLY A 50 3.42 -21.46 11.44
C GLY A 50 2.22 -20.72 10.82
N ILE A 51 2.32 -19.42 10.53
CA ILE A 51 1.27 -18.66 9.86
C ILE A 51 1.55 -18.71 8.34
N PRO A 52 0.74 -19.40 7.53
CA PRO A 52 0.94 -19.45 6.09
C PRO A 52 0.67 -18.11 5.42
N CYS A 53 1.31 -17.82 4.28
CA CYS A 53 1.13 -16.58 3.52
C CYS A 53 -0.35 -16.30 3.20
N ALA A 54 -1.14 -17.33 2.88
CA ALA A 54 -2.57 -17.21 2.60
C ALA A 54 -3.43 -16.71 3.80
N ARG A 55 -2.85 -16.55 4.97
CA ARG A 55 -3.47 -15.96 6.17
C ARG A 55 -2.87 -14.62 6.57
N ILE A 56 -1.95 -14.07 5.78
CA ILE A 56 -1.28 -12.80 6.06
C ILE A 56 -1.92 -11.70 5.21
N PHE A 57 -2.42 -10.66 5.87
CA PHE A 57 -2.80 -9.40 5.24
C PHE A 57 -1.68 -8.38 5.44
N LEU A 58 -1.38 -7.61 4.39
CA LEU A 58 -0.53 -6.42 4.52
C LEU A 58 -1.42 -5.18 4.60
N ALA A 59 -1.29 -4.40 5.65
CA ALA A 59 -2.05 -3.17 5.83
C ALA A 59 -1.11 -1.98 5.99
N GLY A 60 -1.41 -0.88 5.31
CA GLY A 60 -0.62 0.33 5.41
C GLY A 60 -1.40 1.61 5.14
N PHE A 61 -1.02 2.66 5.86
CA PHE A 61 -1.49 4.03 5.68
C PHE A 61 -0.37 4.85 5.05
N SER A 62 -0.70 5.75 4.12
CA SER A 62 0.24 6.67 3.49
C SER A 62 1.46 5.92 2.87
N GLN A 63 2.70 6.23 3.25
CA GLN A 63 3.89 5.49 2.82
C GLN A 63 3.81 3.98 3.09
N GLY A 64 3.24 3.58 4.23
CA GLY A 64 3.06 2.17 4.57
C GLY A 64 2.14 1.45 3.58
N GLY A 65 1.12 2.13 3.06
CA GLY A 65 0.24 1.61 2.02
C GLY A 65 0.97 1.40 0.69
N ALA A 66 1.85 2.32 0.32
CA ALA A 66 2.69 2.20 -0.89
C ALA A 66 3.62 0.97 -0.82
N VAL A 67 4.25 0.75 0.34
CA VAL A 67 5.09 -0.44 0.59
C VAL A 67 4.22 -1.70 0.61
N ALA A 68 3.02 -1.65 1.20
CA ALA A 68 2.09 -2.77 1.23
C ALA A 68 1.67 -3.20 -0.18
N TYR A 69 1.31 -2.25 -1.07
CA TYR A 69 1.03 -2.55 -2.47
C TYR A 69 2.21 -3.21 -3.17
N LEU A 70 3.38 -2.59 -3.12
CA LEU A 70 4.57 -3.12 -3.79
C LEU A 70 4.90 -4.52 -3.28
N THR A 71 4.87 -4.73 -1.96
CA THR A 71 5.20 -6.03 -1.38
C THR A 71 4.18 -7.09 -1.74
N ALA A 72 2.87 -6.81 -1.54
CA ALA A 72 1.82 -7.80 -1.75
C ALA A 72 1.74 -8.26 -3.22
N LEU A 73 1.78 -7.31 -4.16
CA LEU A 73 1.59 -7.62 -5.57
C LEU A 73 2.84 -8.26 -6.23
N THR A 74 4.00 -8.14 -5.58
CA THR A 74 5.25 -8.76 -6.05
C THR A 74 5.72 -9.93 -5.18
N HIS A 75 4.91 -10.40 -4.22
CA HIS A 75 5.26 -11.54 -3.37
C HIS A 75 5.07 -12.86 -4.12
N ASP A 76 5.98 -13.80 -3.89
CA ASP A 76 6.02 -15.05 -4.66
C ASP A 76 4.95 -16.07 -4.25
N GLU A 77 4.41 -15.94 -3.04
CA GLU A 77 3.33 -16.78 -2.53
C GLU A 77 2.04 -15.95 -2.38
N ALA A 78 0.88 -16.61 -2.51
CA ALA A 78 -0.41 -15.96 -2.37
C ALA A 78 -0.63 -15.44 -0.94
N LEU A 79 -0.87 -14.13 -0.80
CA LEU A 79 -1.25 -13.48 0.45
C LEU A 79 -2.78 -13.43 0.60
N ALA A 80 -3.27 -13.26 1.83
CA ALA A 80 -4.70 -13.15 2.11
C ALA A 80 -5.32 -11.88 1.53
N GLY A 81 -4.58 -10.78 1.54
CA GLY A 81 -5.05 -9.51 1.02
C GLY A 81 -4.12 -8.33 1.32
N VAL A 82 -4.46 -7.19 0.76
CA VAL A 82 -3.79 -5.91 1.03
C VAL A 82 -4.81 -4.83 1.36
N VAL A 83 -4.49 -4.04 2.38
CA VAL A 83 -5.25 -2.87 2.81
C VAL A 83 -4.38 -1.64 2.60
N ALA A 84 -4.85 -0.70 1.80
CA ALA A 84 -4.09 0.48 1.40
C ALA A 84 -4.92 1.75 1.65
N LEU A 85 -4.55 2.51 2.68
CA LEU A 85 -5.29 3.69 3.14
C LEU A 85 -4.52 4.97 2.83
N SER A 86 -5.19 5.96 2.21
CA SER A 86 -4.66 7.29 1.86
C SER A 86 -3.27 7.21 1.22
N THR A 87 -3.16 6.41 0.16
CA THR A 87 -1.86 6.07 -0.46
C THR A 87 -1.92 6.06 -1.98
N TYR A 88 -0.81 5.66 -2.59
CA TYR A 88 -0.60 5.61 -4.03
C TYR A 88 0.27 4.41 -4.42
N ILE A 89 0.34 4.09 -5.72
CA ILE A 89 1.33 3.12 -6.23
C ILE A 89 2.62 3.88 -6.54
N PRO A 90 3.73 3.55 -5.85
CA PRO A 90 4.96 4.31 -5.99
C PRO A 90 5.64 4.07 -7.34
N CYS A 91 6.08 2.88 -7.63
CA CYS A 91 6.88 2.54 -8.81
C CYS A 91 6.03 1.68 -9.77
N GLY A 92 5.13 2.33 -10.53
CA GLY A 92 4.18 1.62 -11.39
C GLY A 92 4.83 0.70 -12.42
N GLU A 93 5.94 1.13 -13.05
CA GLU A 93 6.67 0.31 -14.02
C GLU A 93 7.34 -0.90 -13.38
N LEU A 94 7.97 -0.71 -12.22
CA LEU A 94 8.55 -1.80 -11.42
C LEU A 94 7.46 -2.81 -11.05
N LEU A 95 6.34 -2.32 -10.53
CA LEU A 95 5.22 -3.16 -10.13
C LEU A 95 4.63 -3.93 -11.33
N ALA A 96 4.43 -3.28 -12.47
CA ALA A 96 3.93 -3.93 -13.68
C ALA A 96 4.85 -5.06 -14.16
N ARG A 97 6.17 -4.88 -14.01
CA ARG A 97 7.18 -5.86 -14.40
C ARG A 97 7.30 -7.03 -13.41
N GLU A 98 7.21 -6.74 -12.10
CA GLU A 98 7.53 -7.71 -11.05
C GLU A 98 6.29 -8.34 -10.38
N ARG A 99 5.07 -7.95 -10.75
CA ARG A 99 3.85 -8.55 -10.22
C ARG A 99 3.82 -10.06 -10.48
N THR A 100 3.38 -10.83 -9.50
CA THR A 100 3.39 -12.28 -9.56
C THR A 100 2.01 -12.85 -9.91
N ALA A 101 2.00 -14.03 -10.53
CA ALA A 101 0.77 -14.77 -10.78
C ALA A 101 0.12 -15.25 -9.46
N ALA A 102 0.91 -15.45 -8.41
CA ALA A 102 0.42 -15.89 -7.10
C ALA A 102 -0.57 -14.90 -6.48
N ASN A 103 -0.39 -13.61 -6.74
CA ASN A 103 -1.21 -12.54 -6.17
C ASN A 103 -2.10 -11.82 -7.21
N ARG A 104 -2.34 -12.42 -8.40
CA ARG A 104 -3.19 -11.80 -9.43
C ARG A 104 -4.65 -11.61 -8.99
N ASP A 105 -5.15 -12.46 -8.12
CA ASP A 105 -6.54 -12.45 -7.62
C ASP A 105 -6.61 -12.00 -6.14
N ILE A 106 -5.53 -11.38 -5.62
CA ILE A 106 -5.46 -10.93 -4.23
C ILE A 106 -6.62 -9.97 -3.89
N ALA A 107 -7.18 -10.12 -2.70
CA ALA A 107 -8.18 -9.19 -2.20
C ALA A 107 -7.56 -7.84 -1.87
N ILE A 108 -8.12 -6.75 -2.39
CA ILE A 108 -7.61 -5.39 -2.18
C ILE A 108 -8.73 -4.52 -1.58
N PHE A 109 -8.48 -3.98 -0.40
CA PHE A 109 -9.27 -2.89 0.17
C PHE A 109 -8.45 -1.61 0.07
N ALA A 110 -9.04 -0.55 -0.49
CA ALA A 110 -8.40 0.75 -0.51
C ALA A 110 -9.38 1.87 -0.20
N ALA A 111 -8.92 2.84 0.57
CA ALA A 111 -9.71 4.00 0.95
C ALA A 111 -8.87 5.27 0.89
N HIS A 112 -9.53 6.42 0.64
CA HIS A 112 -8.87 7.71 0.52
C HIS A 112 -9.75 8.86 0.99
N GLY A 113 -9.12 9.86 1.62
CA GLY A 113 -9.79 11.11 1.98
C GLY A 113 -9.97 12.01 0.76
N GLN A 114 -11.19 12.51 0.55
CA GLN A 114 -11.50 13.43 -0.56
C GLN A 114 -10.83 14.80 -0.41
N ALA A 115 -10.53 15.20 0.83
CA ALA A 115 -9.84 16.43 1.18
C ALA A 115 -8.39 16.20 1.64
N ASP A 116 -7.76 15.11 1.20
CA ASP A 116 -6.38 14.77 1.54
C ASP A 116 -5.41 15.74 0.85
N ASP A 117 -4.74 16.55 1.66
CA ASP A 117 -3.76 17.56 1.24
C ASP A 117 -2.30 17.09 1.32
N VAL A 118 -2.06 15.88 1.85
CA VAL A 118 -0.74 15.26 1.95
C VAL A 118 -0.48 14.27 0.81
N VAL A 119 -1.44 13.37 0.59
CA VAL A 119 -1.48 12.48 -0.57
C VAL A 119 -2.71 12.82 -1.39
N SER A 120 -2.54 13.59 -2.47
CA SER A 120 -3.66 14.01 -3.30
C SER A 120 -4.60 12.84 -3.63
N PRO A 121 -5.92 12.99 -3.50
CA PRO A 121 -6.90 11.97 -3.87
C PRO A 121 -6.73 11.45 -5.31
N GLU A 122 -6.23 12.31 -6.18
CA GLU A 122 -5.92 11.94 -7.57
C GLU A 122 -4.85 10.84 -7.65
N LEU A 123 -3.86 10.85 -6.75
CA LEU A 123 -2.85 9.78 -6.68
C LEU A 123 -3.47 8.44 -6.27
N GLY A 124 -4.41 8.46 -5.33
CA GLY A 124 -5.19 7.28 -4.94
C GLY A 124 -6.05 6.75 -6.09
N ARG A 125 -6.74 7.63 -6.82
CA ARG A 125 -7.54 7.25 -8.01
C ARG A 125 -6.66 6.67 -9.11
N ARG A 126 -5.48 7.25 -9.37
CA ARG A 126 -4.50 6.68 -10.32
C ARG A 126 -4.02 5.30 -9.90
N ALA A 127 -3.83 5.07 -8.59
CA ALA A 127 -3.49 3.75 -8.06
C ALA A 127 -4.62 2.73 -8.33
N ARG A 128 -5.88 3.09 -8.04
CA ARG A 128 -7.06 2.29 -8.37
C ARG A 128 -7.11 1.96 -9.87
N ASP A 129 -6.97 2.97 -10.73
CA ASP A 129 -7.06 2.82 -12.18
C ASP A 129 -5.91 1.97 -12.74
N PHE A 130 -4.72 2.09 -12.15
CA PHE A 130 -3.59 1.21 -12.46
C PHE A 130 -3.94 -0.26 -12.13
N LEU A 131 -4.48 -0.52 -10.94
CA LEU A 131 -4.87 -1.87 -10.52
C LEU A 131 -5.95 -2.46 -11.43
N VAL A 132 -6.98 -1.69 -11.75
CA VAL A 132 -8.05 -2.12 -12.66
C VAL A 132 -7.51 -2.43 -14.06
N ARG A 133 -6.63 -1.60 -14.61
CA ARG A 133 -5.98 -1.87 -15.91
C ARG A 133 -5.13 -3.14 -15.91
N HIS A 134 -4.63 -3.55 -14.75
CA HIS A 134 -3.87 -4.79 -14.58
C HIS A 134 -4.73 -5.96 -14.10
N SER A 135 -6.07 -5.84 -14.24
CA SER A 135 -7.08 -6.87 -13.93
C SER A 135 -7.21 -7.23 -12.46
N TYR A 136 -6.77 -6.37 -11.54
CA TYR A 136 -7.05 -6.55 -10.12
C TYR A 136 -8.47 -6.09 -9.78
N ARG A 137 -9.09 -6.80 -8.84
CA ARG A 137 -10.35 -6.38 -8.22
C ARG A 137 -10.03 -5.57 -6.97
N ILE A 138 -10.65 -4.42 -6.83
CA ILE A 138 -10.40 -3.49 -5.74
C ILE A 138 -11.72 -3.01 -5.13
N ASP A 139 -11.84 -3.14 -3.81
CA ASP A 139 -12.88 -2.50 -3.02
C ASP A 139 -12.41 -1.08 -2.69
N TRP A 140 -12.87 -0.09 -3.48
CA TRP A 140 -12.44 1.30 -3.41
C TRP A 140 -13.48 2.18 -2.70
N HIS A 141 -13.04 2.96 -1.71
CA HIS A 141 -13.86 3.87 -0.93
C HIS A 141 -13.25 5.26 -0.83
N GLU A 142 -14.10 6.28 -0.83
CA GLU A 142 -13.70 7.66 -0.60
C GLU A 142 -14.55 8.27 0.52
N TYR A 143 -13.89 9.05 1.40
CA TYR A 143 -14.54 9.68 2.55
C TYR A 143 -14.28 11.19 2.56
N PRO A 144 -15.21 12.04 3.05
CA PRO A 144 -15.02 13.48 3.11
C PRO A 144 -14.11 13.89 4.28
N ILE A 145 -12.89 13.38 4.30
CA ILE A 145 -11.89 13.58 5.33
C ILE A 145 -10.55 14.02 4.73
N PRO A 146 -9.65 14.66 5.51
CA PRO A 146 -8.27 14.95 5.11
C PRO A 146 -7.41 13.68 5.12
N HIS A 147 -6.07 13.85 5.26
CA HIS A 147 -5.10 12.74 5.40
C HIS A 147 -5.24 12.03 6.76
N ALA A 148 -6.31 11.26 6.92
CA ALA A 148 -6.68 10.59 8.16
C ALA A 148 -7.51 9.34 7.85
N VAL A 149 -7.96 8.65 8.89
CA VAL A 149 -8.98 7.60 8.84
C VAL A 149 -10.20 8.01 9.66
N CYS A 150 -11.41 7.57 9.28
CA CYS A 150 -12.63 7.82 10.03
C CYS A 150 -13.25 6.52 10.57
N LEU A 151 -14.20 6.66 11.49
CA LEU A 151 -14.87 5.50 12.10
C LEU A 151 -15.62 4.66 11.07
N GLU A 152 -16.24 5.29 10.09
CA GLU A 152 -16.98 4.60 9.03
C GLU A 152 -16.01 3.71 8.20
N GLU A 153 -14.85 4.25 7.81
CA GLU A 153 -13.78 3.51 7.13
C GLU A 153 -13.30 2.31 7.96
N ILE A 154 -13.05 2.53 9.25
CA ILE A 154 -12.60 1.46 10.16
C ILE A 154 -13.67 0.37 10.32
N HIS A 155 -14.95 0.76 10.44
CA HIS A 155 -16.02 -0.23 10.52
C HIS A 155 -16.17 -1.07 9.26
N LEU A 156 -16.07 -0.43 8.09
CA LEU A 156 -16.14 -1.13 6.81
C LEU A 156 -14.94 -2.05 6.61
N LEU A 157 -13.73 -1.57 6.91
CA LEU A 157 -12.51 -2.38 6.88
C LEU A 157 -12.61 -3.59 7.83
N ALA A 158 -13.14 -3.38 9.04
CA ALA A 158 -13.31 -4.47 10.00
C ALA A 158 -14.31 -5.52 9.51
N ALA A 159 -15.38 -5.13 8.84
CA ALA A 159 -16.32 -6.06 8.19
C ALA A 159 -15.61 -6.82 7.05
N TRP A 160 -14.91 -6.09 6.16
CA TRP A 160 -14.17 -6.66 5.04
C TRP A 160 -13.13 -7.70 5.46
N LEU A 161 -12.39 -7.46 6.57
CA LEU A 161 -11.43 -8.41 7.13
C LEU A 161 -12.13 -9.63 7.73
N ARG A 162 -13.21 -9.45 8.50
CA ARG A 162 -13.96 -10.56 9.10
C ARG A 162 -14.48 -11.55 8.06
N ASP A 163 -14.99 -11.04 6.95
CA ASP A 163 -15.52 -11.90 5.85
C ASP A 163 -14.43 -12.76 5.22
N ARG A 164 -13.15 -12.39 5.35
CA ARG A 164 -11.99 -13.08 4.74
C ARG A 164 -11.15 -13.89 5.73
N LEU A 165 -11.44 -13.78 7.02
CA LEU A 165 -10.75 -14.52 8.09
C LEU A 165 -11.51 -15.79 8.54
N GLN A 166 -12.71 -16.02 7.99
CA GLN A 166 -13.55 -17.18 8.31
C GLN A 166 -13.06 -18.47 7.66
#